data_91e10b25e68fd82d4c4967db876ee74b
#
_entry.id   91e10b25e68fd82d4c4967db876ee74b
#
_cell.length_a   1.000
_cell.length_b   1.000
_cell.length_c   1.000
_cell.angle_alpha   90.00
_cell.angle_beta   90.00
_cell.angle_gamma   90.00
#
_symmetry.space_group_name_H-M   'P 1'
#
loop_
_entity.id
_entity.type
_entity.pdbx_description
1 polymer ?
#
loop_
_entity_poly.entity_id
_entity_poly.type
_entity_poly.pdbx_seq_one_letter_code
_entity_poly.pdbx_strand_id
1 'polypeptide(L)'
;MFETPQTKGETSGTGLWVGIAVVVVVIVGGIVFYMSQKGGAQTATPAAATVAATPQSNADAVKDLRVVSKKMDKDYTGTTASWSVELRNLSQTYTYSNIQYQTTYIGRDGTVLANNNGTIPSLTLDPGDSQSAQFRDALYPSGTVLFNFKVTGAAATK
;
A
#
# COMPACT_ATOMS: atom_id res chain seq x y z
N MET A 1 -49.88 -6.62 -55.90
CA MET A 1 -48.52 -6.32 -56.33
C MET A 1 -47.90 -5.44 -55.31
N PHE A 2 -47.14 -6.01 -54.39
CA PHE A 2 -46.32 -5.21 -53.46
C PHE A 2 -44.92 -5.84 -53.47
N GLU A 3 -43.98 -5.13 -54.05
CA GLU A 3 -42.58 -5.47 -54.08
C GLU A 3 -41.93 -5.17 -52.71
N THR A 4 -41.32 -6.14 -52.12
CA THR A 4 -40.47 -6.00 -50.93
C THR A 4 -39.03 -5.66 -51.38
N PRO A 5 -38.43 -4.57 -50.88
CA PRO A 5 -37.04 -4.32 -51.15
C PRO A 5 -36.16 -5.23 -50.21
N GLN A 6 -35.36 -6.07 -50.83
CA GLN A 6 -34.29 -6.78 -50.15
C GLN A 6 -33.14 -5.81 -49.87
N THR A 7 -32.91 -5.50 -48.64
CA THR A 7 -31.65 -4.89 -48.19
C THR A 7 -30.73 -5.99 -47.69
N LYS A 8 -29.85 -6.44 -48.57
CA LYS A 8 -28.73 -7.31 -48.26
C LYS A 8 -27.62 -6.46 -47.70
N GLY A 9 -27.52 -6.38 -46.37
CA GLY A 9 -26.41 -5.78 -45.66
C GLY A 9 -25.43 -6.86 -45.24
N GLU A 10 -24.57 -7.32 -46.12
CA GLU A 10 -23.37 -8.07 -45.72
C GLU A 10 -22.37 -7.10 -45.10
N THR A 11 -22.42 -6.95 -43.80
CA THR A 11 -21.30 -6.36 -43.06
C THR A 11 -20.21 -7.42 -42.94
N SER A 12 -19.26 -7.34 -43.87
CA SER A 12 -18.02 -8.09 -43.87
C SER A 12 -17.36 -7.97 -42.48
N GLY A 13 -17.29 -9.06 -41.73
CA GLY A 13 -16.64 -9.12 -40.41
C GLY A 13 -15.14 -8.80 -40.41
N THR A 14 -14.54 -8.63 -41.59
CA THR A 14 -13.13 -8.29 -41.76
C THR A 14 -12.79 -6.88 -41.25
N GLY A 15 -13.71 -5.91 -41.40
CA GLY A 15 -13.48 -4.55 -40.92
C GLY A 15 -13.42 -4.45 -39.37
N LEU A 16 -14.20 -5.26 -38.68
CA LEU A 16 -14.21 -5.29 -37.21
C LEU A 16 -12.90 -5.85 -36.65
N TRP A 17 -12.36 -6.89 -37.26
CA TRP A 17 -11.09 -7.50 -36.85
C TRP A 17 -9.88 -6.59 -37.09
N VAL A 18 -9.89 -5.84 -38.21
CA VAL A 18 -8.85 -4.86 -38.50
C VAL A 18 -8.89 -3.71 -37.47
N GLY A 19 -10.08 -3.24 -37.09
CA GLY A 19 -10.22 -2.20 -36.08
C GLY A 19 -9.70 -2.62 -34.71
N ILE A 20 -9.99 -3.86 -34.28
CA ILE A 20 -9.50 -4.41 -33.02
C ILE A 20 -7.97 -4.56 -33.04
N ALA A 21 -7.40 -5.04 -34.14
CA ALA A 21 -5.95 -5.20 -34.26
C ALA A 21 -5.21 -3.85 -34.16
N VAL A 22 -5.73 -2.79 -34.75
CA VAL A 22 -5.15 -1.44 -34.68
C VAL A 22 -5.18 -0.90 -33.25
N VAL A 23 -6.29 -1.08 -32.51
CA VAL A 23 -6.40 -0.63 -31.13
C VAL A 23 -5.39 -1.35 -30.21
N VAL A 24 -5.22 -2.65 -30.39
CA VAL A 24 -4.25 -3.44 -29.62
C VAL A 24 -2.82 -2.97 -29.88
N VAL A 25 -2.47 -2.70 -31.13
CA VAL A 25 -1.12 -2.19 -31.49
C VAL A 25 -0.85 -0.82 -30.87
N VAL A 26 -1.84 0.07 -30.84
CA VAL A 26 -1.69 1.40 -30.22
C VAL A 26 -1.51 1.30 -28.70
N ILE A 27 -2.27 0.41 -28.04
CA ILE A 27 -2.15 0.23 -26.59
C ILE A 27 -0.79 -0.38 -26.21
N VAL A 28 -0.36 -1.45 -26.91
CA VAL A 28 0.92 -2.10 -26.64
C VAL A 28 2.08 -1.17 -26.99
N GLY A 29 2.02 -0.48 -28.13
CA GLY A 29 3.03 0.51 -28.54
C GLY A 29 3.13 1.69 -27.58
N GLY A 30 2.00 2.18 -27.06
CA GLY A 30 1.94 3.26 -26.06
C GLY A 30 2.59 2.86 -24.74
N ILE A 31 2.35 1.64 -24.26
CA ILE A 31 2.95 1.13 -23.01
C ILE A 31 4.47 0.98 -23.16
N VAL A 32 4.95 0.41 -24.29
CA VAL A 32 6.39 0.25 -24.55
C VAL A 32 7.06 1.62 -24.69
N PHE A 33 6.45 2.57 -25.38
CA PHE A 33 6.96 3.93 -25.50
C PHE A 33 7.02 4.66 -24.17
N TYR A 34 5.98 4.53 -23.34
CA TYR A 34 5.94 5.13 -22.00
C TYR A 34 7.01 4.54 -21.06
N MET A 35 7.24 3.23 -21.12
CA MET A 35 8.32 2.58 -20.36
C MET A 35 9.72 2.97 -20.87
N SER A 36 9.88 3.17 -22.18
CA SER A 36 11.15 3.58 -22.79
C SER A 36 11.53 5.02 -22.44
N GLN A 37 10.56 5.92 -22.25
CA GLN A 37 10.85 7.30 -21.84
C GLN A 37 11.28 7.41 -20.36
N LYS A 38 10.92 6.45 -19.50
CA LYS A 38 11.40 6.40 -18.11
C LYS A 38 12.81 5.80 -17.96
N GLY A 39 13.35 5.23 -19.03
CA GLY A 39 14.69 4.62 -19.09
C GLY A 39 15.71 5.47 -19.82
N GLY A 40 15.67 6.79 -19.70
CA GLY A 40 16.72 7.68 -20.20
C GLY A 40 18.05 7.35 -19.53
N ALA A 41 18.85 6.49 -20.16
CA ALA A 41 20.22 6.22 -19.76
C ALA A 41 21.04 7.51 -19.96
N GLN A 42 21.23 8.27 -18.90
CA GLN A 42 22.34 9.21 -18.83
C GLN A 42 23.60 8.38 -18.66
N THR A 43 24.41 8.37 -19.71
CA THR A 43 25.81 7.94 -19.64
C THR A 43 26.53 8.94 -18.74
N ALA A 44 26.50 8.72 -17.45
CA ALA A 44 27.33 9.44 -16.49
C ALA A 44 28.64 8.65 -16.36
N THR A 45 29.74 9.31 -16.70
CA THR A 45 31.11 8.97 -16.32
C THR A 45 31.15 8.42 -14.89
N PRO A 46 31.91 7.34 -14.60
CA PRO A 46 32.01 6.82 -13.26
C PRO A 46 32.81 7.77 -12.39
N ALA A 47 32.15 8.79 -11.85
CA ALA A 47 32.61 9.37 -10.60
C ALA A 47 32.39 8.29 -9.54
N ALA A 48 33.45 7.92 -8.84
CA ALA A 48 33.41 6.98 -7.72
C ALA A 48 32.32 7.40 -6.73
N ALA A 49 31.12 6.87 -6.92
CA ALA A 49 30.08 6.92 -5.93
C ALA A 49 30.60 6.08 -4.76
N THR A 50 31.11 6.75 -3.74
CA THR A 50 31.20 6.20 -2.40
C THR A 50 29.82 5.65 -2.11
N VAL A 51 29.64 4.34 -2.28
CA VAL A 51 28.49 3.61 -1.79
C VAL A 51 28.54 3.84 -0.29
N ALA A 52 27.74 4.81 0.18
CA ALA A 52 27.44 4.90 1.60
C ALA A 52 26.81 3.52 1.90
N ALA A 53 27.63 2.64 2.50
CA ALA A 53 27.14 1.41 3.05
C ALA A 53 26.00 1.79 3.97
N THR A 54 24.78 1.48 3.56
CA THR A 54 23.62 1.54 4.46
C THR A 54 24.06 0.71 5.67
N PRO A 55 24.17 1.30 6.87
CA PRO A 55 24.56 0.53 8.04
C PRO A 55 23.56 -0.62 8.13
N GLN A 56 24.03 -1.85 8.01
CA GLN A 56 23.23 -3.03 8.33
C GLN A 56 22.96 -2.93 9.83
N SER A 57 21.88 -2.25 10.16
CA SER A 57 21.39 -2.16 11.52
C SER A 57 20.88 -3.56 11.88
N ASN A 58 21.42 -4.16 12.91
CA ASN A 58 20.83 -5.36 13.53
C ASN A 58 19.51 -5.03 14.26
N ALA A 59 18.93 -3.88 13.96
CA ALA A 59 17.66 -3.43 14.49
C ALA A 59 16.54 -4.30 13.92
N ASP A 60 15.73 -4.87 14.78
CA ASP A 60 14.54 -5.62 14.44
C ASP A 60 13.30 -4.92 15.03
N ALA A 61 12.76 -3.97 14.29
CA ALA A 61 11.63 -3.17 14.74
C ALA A 61 10.43 -4.02 15.23
N VAL A 62 10.21 -5.17 14.63
CA VAL A 62 9.08 -6.06 15.00
C VAL A 62 9.29 -6.70 16.38
N LYS A 63 10.55 -6.98 16.76
CA LYS A 63 10.89 -7.52 18.08
C LYS A 63 11.04 -6.43 19.14
N ASP A 64 11.64 -5.30 18.73
CA ASP A 64 11.99 -4.22 19.64
C ASP A 64 10.81 -3.34 19.99
N LEU A 65 9.83 -3.18 19.09
CA LEU A 65 8.64 -2.36 19.32
C LEU A 65 7.47 -3.19 19.85
N ARG A 66 7.19 -3.03 21.13
CA ARG A 66 6.08 -3.73 21.79
C ARG A 66 4.83 -2.87 21.83
N VAL A 67 3.70 -3.42 21.42
CA VAL A 67 2.38 -2.83 21.65
C VAL A 67 2.00 -3.04 23.11
N VAL A 68 1.93 -1.97 23.89
CA VAL A 68 1.56 -1.98 25.32
C VAL A 68 0.05 -1.97 25.46
N SER A 69 -0.60 -1.05 24.75
CA SER A 69 -2.06 -0.95 24.70
C SER A 69 -2.53 -0.57 23.30
N LYS A 70 -3.75 -0.98 22.99
CA LYS A 70 -4.42 -0.60 21.75
C LYS A 70 -5.91 -0.43 21.98
N LYS A 71 -6.47 0.65 21.47
CA LYS A 71 -7.89 0.94 21.47
C LYS A 71 -8.31 1.38 20.07
N MET A 72 -9.46 0.94 19.64
CA MET A 72 -10.06 1.37 18.39
C MET A 72 -11.49 1.83 18.65
N ASP A 73 -11.82 3.01 18.17
CA ASP A 73 -13.16 3.57 18.20
C ASP A 73 -13.61 3.85 16.75
N LYS A 74 -14.88 3.57 16.45
CA LYS A 74 -15.48 3.97 15.17
C LYS A 74 -15.79 5.45 15.20
N ASP A 75 -15.66 6.11 14.05
CA ASP A 75 -16.23 7.44 13.89
C ASP A 75 -17.77 7.39 13.90
N TYR A 76 -18.40 8.55 13.96
CA TYR A 76 -19.87 8.64 14.02
C TYR A 76 -20.55 8.11 12.73
N THR A 77 -19.86 8.08 11.59
CA THR A 77 -20.36 7.50 10.33
C THR A 77 -20.22 5.97 10.29
N GLY A 78 -19.40 5.40 11.17
CA GLY A 78 -19.08 3.97 11.18
C GLY A 78 -18.24 3.48 10.00
N THR A 79 -17.60 4.39 9.27
CA THR A 79 -16.80 4.07 8.09
C THR A 79 -15.29 4.18 8.31
N THR A 80 -14.87 4.92 9.34
CA THR A 80 -13.47 5.16 9.68
C THR A 80 -13.18 4.63 11.07
N ALA A 81 -12.02 3.99 11.25
CA ALA A 81 -11.52 3.59 12.54
C ALA A 81 -10.51 4.61 13.08
N SER A 82 -10.74 5.09 14.30
CA SER A 82 -9.80 5.91 15.06
C SER A 82 -9.04 5.02 16.03
N TRP A 83 -7.73 4.98 15.90
CA TRP A 83 -6.84 4.17 16.70
C TRP A 83 -6.11 5.01 17.74
N SER A 84 -6.00 4.49 18.94
CA SER A 84 -5.08 4.94 19.98
C SER A 84 -4.22 3.77 20.38
N VAL A 85 -2.92 3.86 20.16
CA VAL A 85 -1.96 2.80 20.47
C VAL A 85 -0.85 3.35 21.34
N GLU A 86 -0.40 2.54 22.29
CA GLU A 86 0.79 2.82 23.08
C GLU A 86 1.87 1.81 22.68
N LEU A 87 3.00 2.32 22.24
CA LEU A 87 4.15 1.53 21.84
C LEU A 87 5.32 1.78 22.79
N ARG A 88 6.07 0.73 23.09
CA ARG A 88 7.31 0.80 23.84
C ARG A 88 8.47 0.27 23.01
N ASN A 89 9.57 1.01 22.99
CA ASN A 89 10.83 0.57 22.43
C ASN A 89 11.61 -0.23 23.49
N LEU A 90 11.85 -1.50 23.23
CA LEU A 90 12.64 -2.39 24.09
C LEU A 90 14.12 -2.40 23.76
N SER A 91 14.50 -1.79 22.63
CA SER A 91 15.91 -1.64 22.25
C SER A 91 16.64 -0.76 23.26
N GLN A 92 17.89 -1.07 23.52
CA GLN A 92 18.79 -0.27 24.34
C GLN A 92 19.67 0.67 23.48
N THR A 93 19.55 0.58 22.15
CA THR A 93 20.53 1.16 21.23
C THR A 93 19.88 1.96 20.10
N TYR A 94 18.70 1.54 19.65
CA TYR A 94 18.08 2.09 18.46
C TYR A 94 16.89 2.96 18.77
N THR A 95 16.86 4.15 18.17
CA THR A 95 15.69 5.03 18.06
C THR A 95 14.89 4.58 16.83
N TYR A 96 13.59 4.43 16.98
CA TYR A 96 12.68 4.04 15.91
C TYR A 96 11.78 5.19 15.49
N SER A 97 11.66 5.40 14.17
CA SER A 97 10.77 6.38 13.54
C SER A 97 10.06 5.76 12.34
N ASN A 98 9.11 6.49 11.74
CA ASN A 98 8.32 6.00 10.59
C ASN A 98 7.76 4.59 10.83
N ILE A 99 7.16 4.38 11.98
CA ILE A 99 6.69 3.07 12.43
C ILE A 99 5.54 2.62 11.54
N GLN A 100 5.77 1.51 10.83
CA GLN A 100 4.79 0.89 9.95
C GLN A 100 3.92 -0.09 10.73
N TYR A 101 2.64 -0.11 10.39
CA TYR A 101 1.68 -1.00 11.04
C TYR A 101 0.77 -1.69 10.03
N GLN A 102 0.13 -2.75 10.50
CA GLN A 102 -1.00 -3.39 9.86
C GLN A 102 -2.14 -3.54 10.85
N THR A 103 -3.35 -3.13 10.43
CA THR A 103 -4.60 -3.42 11.12
C THR A 103 -5.35 -4.51 10.36
N THR A 104 -5.99 -5.42 11.09
CA THR A 104 -6.81 -6.50 10.53
C THR A 104 -8.19 -6.43 11.15
N TYR A 105 -9.21 -6.42 10.31
CA TYR A 105 -10.61 -6.43 10.72
C TYR A 105 -11.23 -7.78 10.42
N ILE A 106 -11.93 -8.36 11.40
CA ILE A 106 -12.41 -9.74 11.37
C ILE A 106 -13.90 -9.76 11.60
N GLY A 107 -14.62 -10.50 10.76
CA GLY A 107 -16.05 -10.75 10.84
C GLY A 107 -16.44 -11.77 11.91
N ARG A 108 -17.74 -11.93 12.13
CA ARG A 108 -18.30 -12.84 13.15
C ARG A 108 -17.93 -14.31 12.92
N ASP A 109 -17.74 -14.71 11.70
CA ASP A 109 -17.36 -16.06 11.26
C ASP A 109 -15.84 -16.30 11.26
N GLY A 110 -15.05 -15.31 11.73
CA GLY A 110 -13.60 -15.35 11.73
C GLY A 110 -12.94 -14.98 10.41
N THR A 111 -13.72 -14.62 9.38
CA THR A 111 -13.15 -14.16 8.10
C THR A 111 -12.47 -12.81 8.24
N VAL A 112 -11.36 -12.63 7.53
CA VAL A 112 -10.69 -11.33 7.42
C VAL A 112 -11.46 -10.47 6.42
N LEU A 113 -12.08 -9.40 6.93
CA LEU A 113 -12.85 -8.45 6.12
C LEU A 113 -11.95 -7.43 5.42
N ALA A 114 -10.90 -6.98 6.09
CA ALA A 114 -9.89 -6.09 5.53
C ALA A 114 -8.57 -6.15 6.29
N ASN A 115 -7.48 -5.84 5.57
CA ASN A 115 -6.18 -5.50 6.13
C ASN A 115 -5.81 -4.12 5.63
N ASN A 116 -5.53 -3.19 6.54
CA ASN A 116 -5.00 -1.87 6.23
C ASN A 116 -3.54 -1.79 6.67
N ASN A 117 -2.72 -1.14 5.86
CA ASN A 117 -1.32 -0.87 6.19
C ASN A 117 -1.11 0.65 6.21
N GLY A 118 -0.30 1.11 7.12
CA GLY A 118 0.01 2.53 7.22
C GLY A 118 1.29 2.79 8.00
N THR A 119 1.58 4.07 8.17
CA THR A 119 2.68 4.56 9.01
C THR A 119 2.09 5.46 10.08
N ILE A 120 2.51 5.28 11.33
CA ILE A 120 2.09 6.14 12.43
C ILE A 120 2.77 7.50 12.23
N PRO A 121 1.98 8.59 12.09
CA PRO A 121 2.55 9.90 11.79
C PRO A 121 3.34 10.43 13.01
N SER A 122 4.51 11.01 12.72
CA SER A 122 5.32 11.79 13.67
C SER A 122 5.68 11.08 14.98
N LEU A 123 5.66 9.76 15.03
CA LEU A 123 6.06 8.99 16.20
C LEU A 123 7.55 8.63 16.11
N THR A 124 8.32 9.03 17.12
CA THR A 124 9.72 8.62 17.31
C THR A 124 9.87 8.06 18.72
N LEU A 125 10.49 6.91 18.86
CA LEU A 125 10.69 6.21 20.11
C LEU A 125 12.18 6.00 20.36
N ASP A 126 12.71 6.71 21.32
CA ASP A 126 14.09 6.52 21.79
C ASP A 126 14.24 5.19 22.56
N PRO A 127 15.48 4.72 22.78
CA PRO A 127 15.73 3.51 23.55
C PRO A 127 15.04 3.50 24.92
N GLY A 128 14.20 2.51 25.16
CA GLY A 128 13.46 2.34 26.42
C GLY A 128 12.16 3.14 26.54
N ASP A 129 11.89 4.08 25.62
CA ASP A 129 10.72 4.96 25.67
C ASP A 129 9.41 4.24 25.41
N SER A 130 8.34 4.83 25.99
CA SER A 130 6.94 4.50 25.70
C SER A 130 6.21 5.76 25.29
N GLN A 131 5.50 5.72 24.17
CA GLN A 131 4.67 6.83 23.70
C GLN A 131 3.34 6.34 23.14
N SER A 132 2.33 7.19 23.28
CA SER A 132 1.01 6.97 22.69
C SER A 132 0.88 7.74 21.37
N ALA A 133 0.27 7.10 20.38
CA ALA A 133 -0.04 7.71 19.11
C ALA A 133 -1.51 7.53 18.76
N GLN A 134 -2.07 8.51 18.06
CA GLN A 134 -3.42 8.46 17.51
C GLN A 134 -3.37 8.62 16.00
N PHE A 135 -4.11 7.78 15.29
CA PHE A 135 -4.22 7.83 13.84
C PHE A 135 -5.57 7.27 13.38
N ARG A 136 -5.86 7.41 12.09
CA ARG A 136 -7.11 6.94 11.50
C ARG A 136 -6.82 5.99 10.34
N ASP A 137 -7.58 4.89 10.30
CA ASP A 137 -7.67 4.05 9.13
C ASP A 137 -8.79 4.56 8.22
N ALA A 138 -8.51 4.63 6.92
CA ALA A 138 -9.45 5.13 5.94
C ALA A 138 -10.69 4.22 5.73
N LEU A 139 -10.62 2.97 6.17
CA LEU A 139 -11.69 1.99 5.99
C LEU A 139 -11.94 1.21 7.28
N TYR A 140 -13.18 1.24 7.74
CA TYR A 140 -13.70 0.31 8.75
C TYR A 140 -14.81 -0.53 8.13
N PRO A 141 -14.58 -1.82 7.85
CA PRO A 141 -15.59 -2.68 7.22
C PRO A 141 -16.81 -2.88 8.12
N SER A 142 -18.00 -2.77 7.54
CA SER A 142 -19.23 -3.16 8.22
C SER A 142 -19.19 -4.66 8.58
N GLY A 143 -19.74 -5.05 9.72
CA GLY A 143 -19.69 -6.45 10.18
C GLY A 143 -18.42 -6.83 10.94
N THR A 144 -17.49 -5.90 11.17
CA THR A 144 -16.33 -6.14 12.03
C THR A 144 -16.77 -6.41 13.46
N VAL A 145 -16.31 -7.52 14.05
CA VAL A 145 -16.53 -7.88 15.45
C VAL A 145 -15.22 -7.95 16.24
N LEU A 146 -14.11 -8.23 15.57
CA LEU A 146 -12.77 -8.26 16.15
C LEU A 146 -11.80 -7.45 15.28
N PHE A 147 -10.77 -6.96 15.92
CA PHE A 147 -9.70 -6.25 15.24
C PHE A 147 -8.34 -6.60 15.84
N ASN A 148 -7.30 -6.54 15.02
CA ASN A 148 -5.93 -6.69 15.46
C ASN A 148 -5.07 -5.56 14.94
N PHE A 149 -4.01 -5.24 15.67
CA PHE A 149 -2.99 -4.27 15.32
C PHE A 149 -1.63 -4.89 15.56
N LYS A 150 -0.72 -4.74 14.61
CA LYS A 150 0.68 -5.15 14.74
C LYS A 150 1.61 -4.15 14.08
N VAL A 151 2.80 -3.97 14.63
CA VAL A 151 3.92 -3.29 13.98
C VAL A 151 4.49 -4.22 12.92
N THR A 152 4.77 -3.69 11.73
CA THR A 152 5.34 -4.44 10.60
C THR A 152 6.75 -3.99 10.25
N GLY A 153 7.18 -2.81 10.71
CA GLY A 153 8.51 -2.29 10.50
C GLY A 153 8.69 -0.89 11.07
N ALA A 154 9.90 -0.39 11.05
CA ALA A 154 10.23 1.01 11.34
C ALA A 154 11.62 1.35 10.79
N ALA A 155 11.90 2.64 10.60
CA ALA A 155 13.25 3.14 10.37
C ALA A 155 14.01 3.17 11.70
N ALA A 156 15.22 2.66 11.73
CA ALA A 156 16.07 2.64 12.92
C ALA A 156 17.29 3.54 12.74
N THR A 157 17.60 4.33 13.76
CA THR A 157 18.83 5.11 13.88
C THR A 157 19.54 4.77 15.19
N LYS A 158 20.87 4.98 15.23
CA LYS A 158 21.73 4.69 16.40
C LYS A 158 22.14 5.97 17.05
#